data_90ff582475b2d403553e628afdc13170
#
_entry.id   90ff582475b2d403553e628afdc13170
#
_cell.length_a   1.000
_cell.length_b   1.000
_cell.length_c   1.000
_cell.angle_alpha   90.00
_cell.angle_beta   90.00
_cell.angle_gamma   90.00
#
_symmetry.space_group_name_H-M   'P 1'
#
loop_
_entity.id
_entity.type
_entity.pdbx_description
1 polymer ?
#
loop_
_entity_poly.entity_id
_entity_poly.type
_entity_poly.pdbx_seq_one_letter_code
_entity_poly.pdbx_strand_id
1 'polypeptide(L)'
;MTTILGIQHKNGFIMAADSQTTDRERPFIHPDVKKIIEIGNYVIAGAGTSVLADVFQGGFIPSEPSESFQGTLYQFLVSKFVPEVRQLHIECGYVPKESDGFEFLIGYKTELFYLASDYSLLRNNDTFYGIGSGYAYGIGALAAGANIKEAMKIATKFDINTGGTIQIVKRGELNA
;
A
#
# COMPACT_ATOMS: atom_id res chain seq x y z
N MET A 1 13.43 0.61 -2.04
CA MET A 1 12.56 -0.26 -2.86
C MET A 1 11.91 -1.31 -1.97
N THR A 2 10.87 -1.99 -2.41
CA THR A 2 9.99 -2.78 -1.52
C THR A 2 9.11 -3.72 -2.34
N THR A 3 8.44 -4.66 -1.70
CA THR A 3 7.31 -5.39 -2.28
C THR A 3 6.10 -5.29 -1.35
N ILE A 4 5.00 -4.84 -1.90
CA ILE A 4 3.70 -4.86 -1.24
C ILE A 4 2.73 -5.60 -2.14
N LEU A 5 2.00 -6.53 -1.57
CA LEU A 5 0.96 -7.31 -2.24
C LEU A 5 -0.38 -7.10 -1.54
N GLY A 6 -1.45 -7.08 -2.31
CA GLY A 6 -2.83 -7.04 -1.84
C GLY A 6 -3.67 -8.11 -2.51
N ILE A 7 -4.58 -8.72 -1.76
CA ILE A 7 -5.61 -9.61 -2.28
C ILE A 7 -6.96 -9.04 -1.87
N GLN A 8 -7.78 -8.68 -2.87
CA GLN A 8 -9.16 -8.28 -2.64
C GLN A 8 -10.05 -9.52 -2.58
N HIS A 9 -10.79 -9.67 -1.51
CA HIS A 9 -11.86 -10.64 -1.35
C HIS A 9 -13.23 -9.95 -1.41
N LYS A 10 -14.30 -10.72 -1.53
CA LYS A 10 -15.68 -10.18 -1.62
C LYS A 10 -16.03 -9.27 -0.42
N ASN A 11 -15.64 -9.68 0.79
CA ASN A 11 -16.00 -8.99 2.04
C ASN A 11 -14.77 -8.52 2.82
N GLY A 12 -13.63 -8.30 2.16
CA GLY A 12 -12.43 -7.88 2.85
C GLY A 12 -11.19 -7.95 1.98
N PHE A 13 -10.03 -7.74 2.58
CA PHE A 13 -8.76 -7.82 1.89
C PHE A 13 -7.64 -8.34 2.80
N ILE A 14 -6.57 -8.80 2.18
CA ILE A 14 -5.29 -9.07 2.82
C ILE A 14 -4.25 -8.17 2.16
N MET A 15 -3.39 -7.54 2.96
CA MET A 15 -2.23 -6.79 2.49
C MET A 15 -0.97 -7.35 3.15
N ALA A 16 0.10 -7.50 2.39
CA ALA A 16 1.40 -7.93 2.89
C ALA A 16 2.51 -7.04 2.38
N ALA A 17 3.51 -6.77 3.23
CA ALA A 17 4.70 -6.02 2.88
C ALA A 17 5.96 -6.64 3.51
N ASP A 18 7.10 -6.44 2.87
CA ASP A 18 8.42 -6.72 3.44
C ASP A 18 8.88 -5.58 4.37
N SER A 19 9.95 -5.78 5.15
CA SER A 19 10.51 -4.76 6.04
C SER A 19 11.85 -4.18 5.58
N GLN A 20 12.37 -4.58 4.42
CA GLN A 20 13.61 -4.04 3.89
C GLN A 20 13.40 -2.69 3.23
N THR A 21 14.17 -1.67 3.64
CA THR A 21 14.34 -0.43 2.89
C THR A 21 15.70 -0.47 2.21
N THR A 22 15.77 -0.12 0.93
CA THR A 22 17.04 -0.07 0.18
C THR A 22 17.33 1.36 -0.22
N ASP A 23 18.45 1.89 0.25
CA ASP A 23 18.99 3.16 -0.22
C ASP A 23 20.17 2.87 -1.14
N ARG A 24 20.04 3.25 -2.41
CA ARG A 24 20.95 2.89 -3.50
C ARG A 24 21.15 1.36 -3.58
N GLU A 25 22.28 0.85 -3.11
CA GLU A 25 22.58 -0.59 -3.11
C GLU A 25 22.64 -1.19 -1.68
N ARG A 26 22.33 -0.40 -0.64
CA ARG A 26 22.41 -0.82 0.75
C ARG A 26 21.05 -1.19 1.31
N PRO A 27 20.87 -2.43 1.75
CA PRO A 27 19.65 -2.83 2.46
C PRO A 27 19.71 -2.34 3.91
N PHE A 28 18.61 -1.79 4.38
CA PHE A 28 18.33 -1.47 5.77
C PHE A 28 17.17 -2.33 6.23
N ILE A 29 17.40 -3.22 7.17
CA ILE A 29 16.38 -4.09 7.73
C ILE A 29 16.26 -3.77 9.21
N HIS A 30 15.08 -3.29 9.61
CA HIS A 30 14.77 -3.06 11.01
C HIS A 30 13.45 -3.75 11.36
N PRO A 31 13.39 -4.54 12.44
CA PRO A 31 12.18 -5.32 12.76
C PRO A 31 10.97 -4.45 13.08
N ASP A 32 11.19 -3.21 13.53
CA ASP A 32 10.10 -2.30 13.91
C ASP A 32 9.64 -1.39 12.75
N VAL A 33 10.28 -1.45 11.58
CA VAL A 33 9.83 -0.71 10.39
C VAL A 33 8.57 -1.36 9.86
N LYS A 34 7.48 -0.62 9.92
CA LYS A 34 6.18 -1.03 9.38
C LYS A 34 5.92 -0.30 8.09
N LYS A 35 5.80 -1.04 7.00
CA LYS A 35 5.42 -0.48 5.70
C LYS A 35 3.90 -0.45 5.50
N ILE A 36 3.15 -1.20 6.30
CA ILE A 36 1.70 -1.14 6.36
C ILE A 36 1.31 -0.40 7.63
N ILE A 37 0.62 0.70 7.48
CA ILE A 37 0.18 1.60 8.54
C ILE A 37 -1.34 1.49 8.66
N GLU A 38 -1.85 1.38 9.87
CA GLU A 38 -3.27 1.30 10.17
C GLU A 38 -3.70 2.59 10.86
N ILE A 39 -4.62 3.34 10.25
CA ILE A 39 -5.14 4.62 10.75
C ILE A 39 -6.66 4.59 10.67
N GLY A 40 -7.35 4.37 11.79
CA GLY A 40 -8.80 4.23 11.81
C GLY A 40 -9.26 3.08 10.90
N ASN A 41 -10.13 3.38 9.95
CA ASN A 41 -10.60 2.41 8.95
C ASN A 41 -9.65 2.24 7.76
N TYR A 42 -8.57 3.01 7.71
CA TYR A 42 -7.59 2.94 6.64
C TYR A 42 -6.45 1.98 6.94
N VAL A 43 -5.97 1.34 5.89
CA VAL A 43 -4.72 0.56 5.85
C VAL A 43 -3.92 1.08 4.67
N ILE A 44 -2.78 1.70 4.93
CA ILE A 44 -1.98 2.37 3.89
C ILE A 44 -0.61 1.71 3.82
N ALA A 45 -0.20 1.33 2.62
CA ALA A 45 1.14 0.80 2.38
C ALA A 45 1.77 1.46 1.16
N GLY A 46 3.02 1.89 1.29
CA GLY A 46 3.71 2.66 0.26
C GLY A 46 5.00 2.03 -0.25
N ALA A 47 5.25 2.20 -1.55
CA ALA A 47 6.50 1.86 -2.22
C ALA A 47 7.03 3.07 -3.00
N GLY A 48 8.33 3.07 -3.31
CA GLY A 48 9.00 4.16 -4.01
C GLY A 48 9.75 5.09 -3.06
N THR A 49 9.55 6.39 -3.17
CA THR A 49 10.22 7.39 -2.32
C THR A 49 9.72 7.27 -0.88
N SER A 50 10.57 6.78 0.03
CA SER A 50 10.18 6.36 1.38
C SER A 50 9.58 7.49 2.22
N VAL A 51 10.07 8.73 2.09
CA VAL A 51 9.56 9.86 2.86
C VAL A 51 8.05 10.06 2.68
N LEU A 52 7.51 9.75 1.49
CA LEU A 52 6.08 9.88 1.22
C LEU A 52 5.23 8.84 1.96
N ALA A 53 5.81 7.68 2.27
CA ALA A 53 5.17 6.68 3.14
C ALA A 53 5.37 7.02 4.62
N ASP A 54 6.55 7.55 4.98
CA ASP A 54 6.90 7.84 6.37
C ASP A 54 6.03 8.94 6.98
N VAL A 55 5.59 9.92 6.19
CA VAL A 55 4.73 11.03 6.67
C VAL A 55 3.40 10.56 7.26
N PHE A 56 2.87 9.42 6.81
CA PHE A 56 1.65 8.84 7.39
C PHE A 56 1.83 8.39 8.85
N GLN A 57 3.07 8.12 9.26
CA GLN A 57 3.39 7.74 10.64
C GLN A 57 3.42 8.94 11.60
N GLY A 58 3.43 10.17 11.07
CA GLY A 58 3.55 11.42 11.81
C GLY A 58 2.25 11.93 12.44
N GLY A 59 1.22 11.09 12.59
CA GLY A 59 -0.05 11.50 13.22
C GLY A 59 -1.11 11.99 12.21
N PHE A 60 -0.99 11.62 10.94
CA PHE A 60 -2.02 11.89 9.94
C PHE A 60 -3.35 11.22 10.33
N ILE A 61 -4.43 11.98 10.30
CA ILE A 61 -5.79 11.50 10.57
C ILE A 61 -6.63 11.82 9.32
N PRO A 62 -6.81 10.86 8.41
CA PRO A 62 -7.60 11.07 7.21
C PRO A 62 -9.09 11.23 7.55
N SER A 63 -9.78 12.06 6.75
CA SER A 63 -11.24 12.18 6.85
C SER A 63 -11.93 10.86 6.58
N GLU A 64 -13.08 10.67 7.25
CA GLU A 64 -13.98 9.54 7.07
C GLU A 64 -15.27 10.00 6.39
N PRO A 65 -15.92 9.16 5.55
CA PRO A 65 -17.24 9.49 5.02
C PRO A 65 -18.25 9.68 6.15
N SER A 66 -18.90 10.85 6.18
CA SER A 66 -20.02 11.08 7.09
C SER A 66 -21.28 10.32 6.63
N GLU A 67 -22.20 10.06 7.54
CA GLU A 67 -23.50 9.44 7.20
C GLU A 67 -24.30 10.25 6.17
N SER A 68 -24.07 11.56 6.11
CA SER A 68 -24.71 12.46 5.14
C SER A 68 -24.02 12.48 3.76
N PHE A 69 -22.90 11.81 3.58
CA PHE A 69 -22.21 11.78 2.30
C PHE A 69 -23.01 11.01 1.24
N GLN A 70 -23.45 11.70 0.18
CA GLN A 70 -24.30 11.16 -0.88
C GLN A 70 -23.48 10.66 -2.09
N GLY A 71 -22.46 9.85 -1.86
CA GLY A 71 -21.60 9.36 -2.94
C GLY A 71 -21.11 7.94 -2.68
N THR A 72 -20.40 7.38 -3.66
CA THR A 72 -19.69 6.11 -3.51
C THR A 72 -18.41 6.32 -2.70
N LEU A 73 -17.88 5.24 -2.10
CA LEU A 73 -16.58 5.29 -1.44
C LEU A 73 -15.48 5.82 -2.38
N TYR A 74 -15.47 5.38 -3.63
CA TYR A 74 -14.51 5.89 -4.63
C TYR A 74 -14.60 7.41 -4.80
N GLN A 75 -15.81 7.96 -4.93
CA GLN A 75 -16.01 9.41 -5.04
C GLN A 75 -15.54 10.15 -3.80
N PHE A 76 -15.76 9.59 -2.61
CA PHE A 76 -15.24 10.15 -1.37
C PHE A 76 -13.71 10.18 -1.36
N LEU A 77 -13.07 9.05 -1.67
CA LEU A 77 -11.62 8.96 -1.67
C LEU A 77 -10.99 9.94 -2.66
N VAL A 78 -11.50 10.03 -3.88
CA VAL A 78 -11.00 10.97 -4.90
C VAL A 78 -11.19 12.44 -4.48
N SER A 79 -12.33 12.78 -3.86
CA SER A 79 -12.67 14.18 -3.57
C SER A 79 -12.18 14.68 -2.20
N LYS A 80 -11.83 13.78 -1.28
CA LYS A 80 -11.41 14.12 0.09
C LYS A 80 -10.07 13.52 0.44
N PHE A 81 -9.96 12.18 0.51
CA PHE A 81 -8.76 11.52 0.96
C PHE A 81 -7.53 11.82 0.08
N VAL A 82 -7.65 11.74 -1.24
CA VAL A 82 -6.51 12.02 -2.14
C VAL A 82 -6.00 13.46 -2.03
N PRO A 83 -6.86 14.51 -2.03
CA PRO A 83 -6.42 15.87 -1.74
C PRO A 83 -5.73 16.04 -0.38
N GLU A 84 -6.22 15.36 0.67
CA GLU A 84 -5.60 15.38 2.01
C GLU A 84 -4.21 14.76 1.98
N VAL A 85 -4.03 13.62 1.32
CA VAL A 85 -2.72 13.00 1.14
C VAL A 85 -1.76 13.92 0.41
N ARG A 86 -2.21 14.56 -0.67
CA ARG A 86 -1.41 15.53 -1.41
C ARG A 86 -1.02 16.73 -0.53
N GLN A 87 -1.96 17.24 0.24
CA GLN A 87 -1.71 18.36 1.15
C GLN A 87 -0.71 17.99 2.25
N LEU A 88 -0.85 16.78 2.83
CA LEU A 88 0.09 16.23 3.81
C LEU A 88 1.53 16.20 3.28
N HIS A 89 1.73 15.73 2.05
CA HIS A 89 3.04 15.73 1.43
C HIS A 89 3.63 17.14 1.31
N ILE A 90 2.82 18.13 0.90
CA ILE A 90 3.23 19.52 0.77
C ILE A 90 3.60 20.12 2.14
N GLU A 91 2.79 19.90 3.17
CA GLU A 91 3.00 20.41 4.52
C GLU A 91 4.26 19.82 5.17
N CYS A 92 4.59 18.57 4.85
CA CYS A 92 5.84 17.95 5.27
C CYS A 92 7.06 18.40 4.43
N GLY A 93 6.89 19.42 3.58
CA GLY A 93 7.96 20.01 2.78
C GLY A 93 8.32 19.21 1.53
N TYR A 94 7.47 18.28 1.14
CA TYR A 94 7.70 17.45 -0.04
C TYR A 94 6.70 17.80 -1.17
N VAL A 95 7.23 18.33 -2.26
CA VAL A 95 6.46 18.50 -3.50
C VAL A 95 6.94 17.45 -4.48
N PRO A 96 6.14 16.41 -4.76
CA PRO A 96 6.53 15.34 -5.69
C PRO A 96 6.88 15.93 -7.06
N LYS A 97 8.02 15.53 -7.61
CA LYS A 97 8.42 15.80 -8.98
C LYS A 97 8.02 14.61 -9.85
N GLU A 98 7.88 14.80 -11.15
CA GLU A 98 7.59 13.70 -12.09
C GLU A 98 8.59 12.53 -12.00
N SER A 99 9.85 12.82 -11.58
CA SER A 99 10.89 11.82 -11.38
C SER A 99 10.75 11.02 -10.08
N ASP A 100 9.91 11.49 -9.16
CA ASP A 100 9.77 10.89 -7.82
C ASP A 100 8.62 9.88 -7.83
N GLY A 101 8.94 8.65 -8.23
CA GLY A 101 7.95 7.58 -8.25
C GLY A 101 7.53 7.18 -6.83
N PHE A 102 6.25 7.20 -6.56
CA PHE A 102 5.63 6.55 -5.41
C PHE A 102 4.37 5.82 -5.82
N GLU A 103 4.01 4.83 -5.05
CA GLU A 103 2.81 4.04 -5.23
C GLU A 103 2.25 3.70 -3.85
N PHE A 104 0.94 3.77 -3.68
CA PHE A 104 0.30 3.32 -2.45
C PHE A 104 -0.79 2.29 -2.73
N LEU A 105 -0.88 1.27 -1.88
CA LEU A 105 -2.10 0.50 -1.70
C LEU A 105 -2.87 1.10 -0.53
N ILE A 106 -4.12 1.44 -0.78
CA ILE A 106 -5.03 2.02 0.19
C ILE A 106 -6.15 1.02 0.46
N GLY A 107 -6.19 0.46 1.65
CA GLY A 107 -7.33 -0.30 2.14
C GLY A 107 -8.26 0.63 2.93
N TYR A 108 -9.56 0.57 2.67
CA TYR A 108 -10.57 1.22 3.49
C TYR A 108 -11.71 0.25 3.78
N LYS A 109 -11.95 -0.01 5.06
CA LYS A 109 -12.89 -1.04 5.53
C LYS A 109 -12.62 -2.40 4.88
N THR A 110 -13.28 -2.70 3.76
CA THR A 110 -13.20 -4.00 3.08
C THR A 110 -12.70 -3.91 1.64
N GLU A 111 -12.33 -2.72 1.16
CA GLU A 111 -11.97 -2.48 -0.23
C GLU A 111 -10.52 -2.00 -0.38
N LEU A 112 -9.85 -2.44 -1.46
CA LEU A 112 -8.51 -2.01 -1.85
C LEU A 112 -8.56 -1.06 -3.05
N PHE A 113 -7.65 -0.08 -3.02
CA PHE A 113 -7.40 0.89 -4.08
C PHE A 113 -5.91 1.05 -4.30
N TYR A 114 -5.53 1.41 -5.51
CA TYR A 114 -4.17 1.80 -5.86
C TYR A 114 -4.13 3.31 -6.10
N LEU A 115 -3.19 4.00 -5.45
CA LEU A 115 -2.91 5.41 -5.65
C LEU A 115 -1.56 5.56 -6.36
N ALA A 116 -1.59 6.09 -7.58
CA ALA A 116 -0.43 6.33 -8.41
C ALA A 116 0.32 7.63 -8.03
N SER A 117 1.52 7.81 -8.56
CA SER A 117 2.38 8.96 -8.28
C SER A 117 1.83 10.30 -8.77
N ASP A 118 0.90 10.29 -9.71
CA ASP A 118 0.15 11.46 -10.17
C ASP A 118 -1.11 11.74 -9.33
N TYR A 119 -1.29 11.00 -8.23
CA TYR A 119 -2.47 11.01 -7.38
C TYR A 119 -3.75 10.47 -8.05
N SER A 120 -3.63 9.76 -9.16
CA SER A 120 -4.75 9.00 -9.72
C SER A 120 -5.10 7.82 -8.79
N LEU A 121 -6.37 7.74 -8.40
CA LEU A 121 -6.88 6.61 -7.63
C LEU A 121 -7.48 5.59 -8.58
N LEU A 122 -6.98 4.37 -8.53
CA LEU A 122 -7.41 3.28 -9.39
C LEU A 122 -7.99 2.13 -8.58
N ARG A 123 -8.98 1.47 -9.16
CA ARG A 123 -9.55 0.22 -8.64
C ARG A 123 -9.36 -0.86 -9.68
N ASN A 124 -8.76 -1.95 -9.29
CA ASN A 124 -8.60 -3.10 -10.18
C ASN A 124 -9.85 -3.99 -10.12
N ASN A 125 -10.27 -4.51 -11.26
CA ASN A 125 -11.26 -5.58 -11.31
C ASN A 125 -10.67 -6.95 -10.97
N ASP A 126 -9.33 -7.06 -11.02
CA ASP A 126 -8.62 -8.25 -10.61
C ASP A 126 -8.56 -8.35 -9.08
N THR A 127 -8.41 -9.59 -8.61
CA THR A 127 -8.32 -9.87 -7.18
C THR A 127 -6.98 -9.42 -6.58
N PHE A 128 -5.93 -9.27 -7.39
CA PHE A 128 -4.56 -9.05 -6.91
C PHE A 128 -4.06 -7.65 -7.19
N TYR A 129 -3.37 -7.08 -6.20
CA TYR A 129 -2.65 -5.81 -6.26
C TYR A 129 -1.19 -6.04 -5.91
N GLY A 130 -0.30 -5.32 -6.57
CA GLY A 130 1.13 -5.37 -6.26
C GLY A 130 1.81 -4.06 -6.61
N ILE A 131 2.68 -3.58 -5.71
CA ILE A 131 3.49 -2.38 -5.90
C ILE A 131 4.93 -2.60 -5.43
N GLY A 132 5.83 -1.74 -5.90
CA GLY A 132 7.25 -1.80 -5.61
C GLY A 132 8.02 -2.74 -6.53
N SER A 133 9.34 -2.93 -6.30
CA SER A 133 10.24 -3.61 -7.25
C SER A 133 9.96 -5.11 -7.42
N GLY A 134 9.52 -5.81 -6.37
CA GLY A 134 9.28 -7.25 -6.43
C GLY A 134 7.84 -7.65 -6.74
N TYR A 135 6.97 -6.68 -7.06
CA TYR A 135 5.54 -6.95 -7.23
C TYR A 135 5.23 -8.01 -8.29
N ALA A 136 5.97 -8.00 -9.41
CA ALA A 136 5.73 -8.92 -10.53
C ALA A 136 5.92 -10.39 -10.13
N TYR A 137 6.95 -10.68 -9.30
CA TYR A 137 7.16 -12.03 -8.78
C TYR A 137 6.02 -12.46 -7.85
N GLY A 138 5.58 -11.54 -6.98
CA GLY A 138 4.48 -11.80 -6.05
C GLY A 138 3.15 -12.01 -6.76
N ILE A 139 2.78 -11.15 -7.71
CA ILE A 139 1.56 -11.29 -8.51
C ILE A 139 1.57 -12.58 -9.32
N GLY A 140 2.71 -12.91 -9.97
CA GLY A 140 2.85 -14.17 -10.70
C GLY A 140 2.64 -15.39 -9.80
N ALA A 141 3.16 -15.37 -8.57
CA ALA A 141 2.96 -16.43 -7.60
C ALA A 141 1.49 -16.54 -7.15
N LEU A 142 0.83 -15.43 -6.84
CA LEU A 142 -0.60 -15.39 -6.50
C LEU A 142 -1.46 -15.94 -7.64
N ALA A 143 -1.18 -15.52 -8.87
CA ALA A 143 -1.90 -16.00 -10.06
C ALA A 143 -1.71 -17.51 -10.31
N ALA A 144 -0.56 -18.06 -9.88
CA ALA A 144 -0.28 -19.50 -9.91
C ALA A 144 -0.88 -20.28 -8.72
N GLY A 145 -1.63 -19.61 -7.82
CA GLY A 145 -2.33 -20.24 -6.70
C GLY A 145 -1.58 -20.24 -5.37
N ALA A 146 -0.44 -19.55 -5.26
CA ALA A 146 0.24 -19.38 -3.98
C ALA A 146 -0.59 -18.50 -3.02
N ASN A 147 -0.51 -18.76 -1.72
CA ASN A 147 -1.05 -17.81 -0.75
C ASN A 147 -0.13 -16.58 -0.61
N ILE A 148 -0.63 -15.49 0.01
CA ILE A 148 0.11 -14.21 0.08
C ILE A 148 1.47 -14.35 0.78
N LYS A 149 1.59 -15.21 1.79
CA LYS A 149 2.86 -15.43 2.51
C LYS A 149 3.90 -16.13 1.63
N GLU A 150 3.46 -17.09 0.82
CA GLU A 150 4.30 -17.77 -0.16
C GLU A 150 4.70 -16.83 -1.29
N ALA A 151 3.76 -16.04 -1.80
CA ALA A 151 4.03 -15.01 -2.82
C ALA A 151 5.07 -13.99 -2.35
N MET A 152 4.97 -13.51 -1.11
CA MET A 152 5.98 -12.64 -0.51
C MET A 152 7.34 -13.31 -0.38
N LYS A 153 7.41 -14.59 0.01
CA LYS A 153 8.68 -15.35 0.04
C LYS A 153 9.30 -15.49 -1.34
N ILE A 154 8.48 -15.69 -2.38
CA ILE A 154 8.96 -15.74 -3.76
C ILE A 154 9.52 -14.38 -4.17
N ALA A 155 8.82 -13.28 -3.90
CA ALA A 155 9.33 -11.94 -4.15
C ALA A 155 10.67 -11.70 -3.43
N THR A 156 10.79 -12.04 -2.14
CA THR A 156 12.03 -11.94 -1.37
C THR A 156 13.19 -12.75 -1.99
N LYS A 157 12.90 -13.87 -2.61
CA LYS A 157 13.92 -14.72 -3.23
C LYS A 157 14.50 -14.15 -4.52
N PHE A 158 13.69 -13.42 -5.29
CA PHE A 158 14.06 -12.99 -6.64
C PHE A 158 14.28 -11.49 -6.77
N ASP A 159 13.74 -10.67 -5.89
CA ASP A 159 13.99 -9.23 -5.84
C ASP A 159 14.98 -8.89 -4.72
N ILE A 160 16.15 -8.40 -5.09
CA ILE A 160 17.21 -7.99 -4.16
C ILE A 160 16.82 -6.83 -3.23
N ASN A 161 15.77 -6.12 -3.57
CA ASN A 161 15.26 -4.98 -2.79
C ASN A 161 14.12 -5.35 -1.84
N THR A 162 13.77 -6.63 -1.78
CA THR A 162 12.71 -7.18 -0.93
C THR A 162 13.31 -8.13 0.09
N GLY A 163 13.03 -7.91 1.38
CA GLY A 163 13.63 -8.74 2.43
C GLY A 163 13.15 -8.41 3.83
N GLY A 164 13.79 -9.05 4.81
CA GLY A 164 13.45 -8.90 6.23
C GLY A 164 12.20 -9.67 6.63
N THR A 165 11.44 -9.12 7.58
CA THR A 165 10.19 -9.70 8.07
C THR A 165 9.02 -9.36 7.17
N ILE A 166 8.04 -10.26 7.08
CA ILE A 166 6.81 -10.03 6.31
C ILE A 166 5.72 -9.58 7.29
N GLN A 167 5.23 -8.35 7.11
CA GLN A 167 4.04 -7.84 7.78
C GLN A 167 2.80 -8.26 7.00
N ILE A 168 1.75 -8.70 7.68
CA ILE A 168 0.46 -9.08 7.06
C ILE A 168 -0.67 -8.44 7.85
N VAL A 169 -1.54 -7.71 7.16
CA VAL A 169 -2.76 -7.12 7.71
C VAL A 169 -3.96 -7.70 6.97
N LYS A 170 -5.02 -7.98 7.73
CA LYS A 170 -6.29 -8.51 7.22
C LYS A 170 -7.44 -7.61 7.67
N ARG A 171 -8.41 -7.38 6.79
CA ARG A 171 -9.64 -6.65 7.07
C ARG A 171 -10.85 -7.37 6.51
N GLY A 172 -11.95 -7.33 7.26
CA GLY A 172 -13.21 -7.95 6.87
C GLY A 172 -13.27 -9.46 7.07
N GLU A 173 -14.32 -10.07 6.52
CA GLU A 173 -14.52 -11.53 6.54
C GLU A 173 -13.86 -12.14 5.30
N LEU A 174 -12.79 -12.88 5.55
CA LEU A 174 -12.04 -13.57 4.52
C LEU A 174 -12.52 -15.02 4.51
N ASN A 175 -13.55 -15.30 3.74
CA ASN A 175 -13.95 -16.68 3.51
C ASN A 175 -12.85 -17.38 2.71
N ALA A 176 -12.42 -18.53 3.24
CA ALA A 176 -11.43 -19.40 2.64
C ALA A 176 -11.86 -19.87 1.25
#